data_ecb06ced7581890dfe1c233f4ab7a680
#
_entry.id   ecb06ced7581890dfe1c233f4ab7a680
#
_cell.length_a   1.000
_cell.length_b   1.000
_cell.length_c   1.000
_cell.angle_alpha   90.00
_cell.angle_beta   90.00
_cell.angle_gamma   90.00
#
_symmetry.space_group_name_H-M   'P 1'
#
loop_
_entity.id
_entity.type
_entity.pdbx_description
1 polymer ?
#
loop_
_entity_poly.entity_id
_entity_poly.type
_entity_poly.pdbx_seq_one_letter_code
_entity_poly.pdbx_strand_id
1 'polypeptide(L)'
;MSLYRLELKRVCKTRMTAILLAIALVLAVVMAYLPVTFIGWTELDASGNEVRYTGLKAIRKRQEQQVSGTITPDVMQEALEAYQRVYRQYDASSINDIPVEVFYKELARYQPLVNNAKEAFADPKTGMAPGVMGLTEEDMQNFYSQLPKRLESVIWLEQSGKPGYEQAQAIAQKKFDAVQKPFTYSFGVSPDAMDYQTLLSLLLTLLCAVIAAPVFASDAQTGAQDIQLCTKNGGLRLAAAKLAAAFSITGAAYLLCGVVWILVTNALFGWESTQTSVQWLFSVTSLLPYTVGQMEWVMLVANFLIFFAEVAFVLMASVWAKNNLTALSVALISVVAPLIVYMVVPGSFGEWLSTLLPAGGIGLSNALMYKMIGFDFLYAGGHAFFQADVLLASAPVKIVLLVGLAAWGYLRKTRVA
;
A
#
# COMPACT_ATOMS: atom_id res chain seq x y z
N MET A 1 22.56 -27.64 -21.69
CA MET A 1 21.49 -26.73 -21.15
C MET A 1 21.80 -26.45 -19.69
N SER A 2 21.75 -25.19 -19.20
CA SER A 2 22.07 -24.92 -17.80
C SER A 2 20.97 -25.47 -16.86
N LEU A 3 21.36 -25.91 -15.65
CA LEU A 3 20.40 -26.40 -14.63
C LEU A 3 19.28 -25.38 -14.38
N TYR A 4 19.61 -24.09 -14.33
CA TYR A 4 18.65 -23.02 -14.19
C TYR A 4 17.56 -23.06 -15.28
N ARG A 5 17.93 -23.21 -16.57
CA ARG A 5 16.96 -23.29 -17.67
C ARG A 5 16.07 -24.52 -17.56
N LEU A 6 16.59 -25.64 -17.06
CA LEU A 6 15.81 -26.86 -16.85
C LEU A 6 14.79 -26.65 -15.75
N GLU A 7 15.19 -26.08 -14.61
CA GLU A 7 14.30 -25.80 -13.49
C GLU A 7 13.25 -24.73 -13.85
N LEU A 8 13.65 -23.66 -14.54
CA LEU A 8 12.72 -22.64 -15.04
C LEU A 8 11.65 -23.28 -15.94
N LYS A 9 12.08 -24.13 -16.90
CA LYS A 9 11.15 -24.85 -17.79
C LYS A 9 10.25 -25.82 -17.02
N ARG A 10 10.77 -26.47 -15.97
CA ARG A 10 10.00 -27.39 -15.12
C ARG A 10 8.85 -26.67 -14.44
N VAL A 11 9.11 -25.54 -13.79
CA VAL A 11 8.08 -24.76 -13.08
C VAL A 11 7.10 -24.15 -14.06
N CYS A 12 7.57 -23.52 -15.15
CA CYS A 12 6.67 -22.90 -16.14
C CYS A 12 5.77 -23.88 -16.90
N LYS A 13 6.20 -25.12 -17.09
CA LYS A 13 5.42 -26.14 -17.82
C LYS A 13 4.32 -26.81 -16.99
N THR A 14 4.29 -26.58 -15.68
CA THR A 14 3.20 -27.12 -14.87
C THR A 14 1.89 -26.39 -15.20
N ARG A 15 0.83 -27.15 -15.47
CA ARG A 15 -0.51 -26.58 -15.75
C ARG A 15 -0.97 -25.65 -14.64
N MET A 16 -0.70 -26.01 -13.39
CA MET A 16 -1.03 -25.22 -12.22
C MET A 16 -0.37 -23.84 -12.26
N THR A 17 0.93 -23.76 -12.51
CA THR A 17 1.66 -22.49 -12.63
C THR A 17 1.08 -21.62 -13.74
N ALA A 18 0.82 -22.19 -14.93
CA ALA A 18 0.24 -21.43 -16.04
C ALA A 18 -1.13 -20.83 -15.69
N ILE A 19 -1.99 -21.63 -15.03
CA ILE A 19 -3.32 -21.17 -14.58
C ILE A 19 -3.16 -20.05 -13.53
N LEU A 20 -2.30 -20.20 -12.53
CA LEU A 20 -2.10 -19.20 -11.48
C LEU A 20 -1.52 -17.89 -12.03
N LEU A 21 -0.62 -17.96 -13.00
CA LEU A 21 -0.09 -16.76 -13.68
C LEU A 21 -1.16 -16.04 -14.51
N ALA A 22 -2.03 -16.80 -15.19
CA ALA A 22 -3.17 -16.23 -15.90
C ALA A 22 -4.17 -15.56 -14.93
N ILE A 23 -4.49 -16.22 -13.81
CA ILE A 23 -5.32 -15.65 -12.74
C ILE A 23 -4.70 -14.37 -12.19
N ALA A 24 -3.38 -14.37 -11.92
CA ALA A 24 -2.67 -13.19 -11.41
C ALA A 24 -2.81 -11.98 -12.35
N LEU A 25 -2.67 -12.20 -13.67
CA LEU A 25 -2.81 -11.13 -14.66
C LEU A 25 -4.26 -10.60 -14.73
N VAL A 26 -5.25 -11.50 -14.71
CA VAL A 26 -6.66 -11.11 -14.66
C VAL A 26 -6.96 -10.32 -13.40
N LEU A 27 -6.46 -10.76 -12.24
CA LEU A 27 -6.61 -10.04 -10.97
C LEU A 27 -6.01 -8.64 -11.03
N ALA A 28 -4.85 -8.45 -11.65
CA ALA A 28 -4.24 -7.13 -11.79
C ALA A 28 -5.17 -6.15 -12.52
N VAL A 29 -5.80 -6.58 -13.61
CA VAL A 29 -6.76 -5.77 -14.37
C VAL A 29 -8.04 -5.53 -13.57
N VAL A 30 -8.57 -6.57 -12.92
CA VAL A 30 -9.81 -6.47 -12.11
C VAL A 30 -9.60 -5.51 -10.93
N MET A 31 -8.48 -5.63 -10.20
CA MET A 31 -8.17 -4.76 -9.07
C MET A 31 -7.92 -3.30 -9.49
N ALA A 32 -7.44 -3.06 -10.70
CA ALA A 32 -7.33 -1.71 -11.25
C ALA A 32 -8.68 -1.10 -11.63
N TYR A 33 -9.64 -1.94 -12.07
CA TYR A 33 -10.95 -1.48 -12.51
C TYR A 33 -11.97 -1.32 -11.38
N LEU A 34 -11.92 -2.15 -10.33
CA LEU A 34 -12.93 -2.15 -9.25
C LEU A 34 -13.10 -0.76 -8.59
N PRO A 35 -12.05 0.00 -8.24
CA PRO A 35 -12.19 1.33 -7.63
C PRO A 35 -12.97 2.31 -8.51
N VAL A 36 -12.90 2.16 -9.84
CA VAL A 36 -13.65 3.00 -10.78
C VAL A 36 -15.16 2.85 -10.54
N THR A 37 -15.63 1.66 -10.19
CA THR A 37 -17.06 1.38 -10.00
C THR A 37 -17.66 2.09 -8.78
N PHE A 38 -16.83 2.53 -7.83
CA PHE A 38 -17.27 3.26 -6.63
C PHE A 38 -17.41 4.76 -6.85
N ILE A 39 -16.83 5.27 -7.94
CA ILE A 39 -16.89 6.72 -8.21
C ILE A 39 -18.27 7.07 -8.71
N GLY A 40 -18.89 8.00 -8.01
CA GLY A 40 -20.17 8.61 -8.36
C GLY A 40 -20.05 10.12 -8.54
N TRP A 41 -20.93 10.68 -9.36
CA TRP A 41 -21.14 12.12 -9.53
C TRP A 41 -22.59 12.40 -9.83
N THR A 42 -23.18 13.42 -9.21
CA THR A 42 -24.55 13.85 -9.47
C THR A 42 -24.52 15.27 -10.00
N GLU A 43 -25.28 15.52 -11.04
CA GLU A 43 -25.54 16.84 -11.62
C GLU A 43 -27.04 17.04 -11.75
N LEU A 44 -27.46 18.30 -11.94
CA LEU A 44 -28.83 18.61 -12.32
C LEU A 44 -28.90 18.77 -13.84
N ASP A 45 -29.95 18.20 -14.45
CA ASP A 45 -30.26 18.46 -15.84
C ASP A 45 -30.87 19.85 -16.02
N ALA A 46 -31.13 20.26 -17.27
CA ALA A 46 -31.74 21.54 -17.60
C ALA A 46 -33.18 21.68 -17.03
N SER A 47 -33.81 20.59 -16.60
CA SER A 47 -35.15 20.54 -16.01
C SER A 47 -35.11 20.50 -14.48
N GLY A 48 -33.91 20.51 -13.86
CA GLY A 48 -33.73 20.45 -12.42
C GLY A 48 -33.79 19.05 -11.82
N ASN A 49 -33.78 17.99 -12.65
CA ASN A 49 -33.74 16.60 -12.15
C ASN A 49 -32.32 16.15 -11.88
N GLU A 50 -32.15 15.35 -10.82
CA GLU A 50 -30.85 14.71 -10.53
C GLU A 50 -30.47 13.66 -11.57
N VAL A 51 -29.31 13.83 -12.19
CA VAL A 51 -28.69 12.84 -13.08
C VAL A 51 -27.44 12.30 -12.42
N ARG A 52 -27.49 11.02 -12.08
CA ARG A 52 -26.37 10.32 -11.43
C ARG A 52 -25.49 9.61 -12.45
N TYR A 53 -24.23 9.98 -12.50
CA TYR A 53 -23.18 9.29 -13.25
C TYR A 53 -22.43 8.33 -12.35
N THR A 54 -21.93 7.22 -12.90
CA THR A 54 -21.08 6.24 -12.18
C THR A 54 -19.91 5.82 -13.04
N GLY A 55 -18.84 5.34 -12.41
CA GLY A 55 -17.66 4.82 -13.09
C GLY A 55 -16.93 5.86 -13.92
N LEU A 56 -16.46 5.49 -15.10
CA LEU A 56 -15.66 6.36 -15.99
C LEU A 56 -16.38 7.66 -16.35
N LYS A 57 -17.70 7.64 -16.50
CA LYS A 57 -18.47 8.87 -16.76
C LYS A 57 -18.39 9.83 -15.59
N ALA A 58 -18.52 9.31 -14.37
CA ALA A 58 -18.40 10.12 -13.15
C ALA A 58 -16.99 10.70 -12.99
N ILE A 59 -15.95 9.92 -13.29
CA ILE A 59 -14.56 10.40 -13.24
C ILE A 59 -14.37 11.59 -14.18
N ARG A 60 -14.78 11.47 -15.45
CA ARG A 60 -14.66 12.56 -16.43
C ARG A 60 -15.41 13.81 -16.01
N LYS A 61 -16.65 13.64 -15.52
CA LYS A 61 -17.46 14.75 -15.03
C LYS A 61 -16.82 15.47 -13.84
N ARG A 62 -16.26 14.71 -12.90
CA ARG A 62 -15.54 15.31 -11.76
C ARG A 62 -14.27 16.03 -12.20
N GLN A 63 -13.52 15.50 -13.17
CA GLN A 63 -12.33 16.15 -13.72
C GLN A 63 -12.64 17.47 -14.40
N GLU A 64 -13.80 17.56 -15.09
CA GLU A 64 -14.24 18.80 -15.75
C GLU A 64 -14.64 19.90 -14.75
N GLN A 65 -15.13 19.54 -13.57
CA GLN A 65 -15.75 20.45 -12.63
C GLN A 65 -14.92 20.77 -11.39
N GLN A 66 -14.05 19.86 -10.95
CA GLN A 66 -13.27 20.06 -9.75
C GLN A 66 -12.08 21.02 -9.99
N VAL A 67 -11.73 21.75 -8.92
CA VAL A 67 -10.52 22.56 -8.90
C VAL A 67 -9.31 21.63 -9.08
N SER A 68 -8.40 22.00 -9.96
CA SER A 68 -7.16 21.25 -10.23
C SER A 68 -5.97 22.20 -10.38
N GLY A 69 -4.77 21.66 -10.18
CA GLY A 69 -3.51 22.39 -10.28
C GLY A 69 -2.85 22.62 -8.92
N THR A 70 -2.05 23.66 -8.82
CA THR A 70 -1.37 24.05 -7.59
C THR A 70 -2.34 24.69 -6.61
N ILE A 71 -2.38 24.17 -5.38
CA ILE A 71 -3.28 24.65 -4.33
C ILE A 71 -2.59 25.80 -3.61
N THR A 72 -2.90 27.02 -4.02
CA THR A 72 -2.42 28.24 -3.37
C THR A 72 -3.35 28.69 -2.25
N PRO A 73 -2.88 29.54 -1.31
CA PRO A 73 -3.74 30.17 -0.31
C PRO A 73 -4.98 30.86 -0.91
N ASP A 74 -4.84 31.53 -2.06
CA ASP A 74 -5.93 32.22 -2.72
C ASP A 74 -7.02 31.25 -3.20
N VAL A 75 -6.63 30.09 -3.75
CA VAL A 75 -7.57 29.03 -4.13
C VAL A 75 -8.29 28.45 -2.91
N MET A 76 -7.60 28.32 -1.78
CA MET A 76 -8.20 27.89 -0.51
C MET A 76 -9.20 28.93 0.03
N GLN A 77 -8.85 30.22 -0.09
CA GLN A 77 -9.74 31.32 0.31
C GLN A 77 -11.01 31.37 -0.56
N GLU A 78 -10.88 31.28 -1.89
CA GLU A 78 -12.04 31.20 -2.79
C GLU A 78 -13.00 30.06 -2.39
N ALA A 79 -12.44 28.87 -2.08
CA ALA A 79 -13.22 27.73 -1.64
C ALA A 79 -13.96 28.00 -0.32
N LEU A 80 -13.28 28.61 0.66
CA LEU A 80 -13.87 28.95 1.95
C LEU A 80 -15.00 29.99 1.79
N GLU A 81 -14.77 31.06 1.03
CA GLU A 81 -15.76 32.10 0.75
C GLU A 81 -17.01 31.52 0.10
N ALA A 82 -16.85 30.63 -0.89
CA ALA A 82 -17.99 29.97 -1.54
C ALA A 82 -18.84 29.17 -0.53
N TYR A 83 -18.16 28.38 0.33
CA TYR A 83 -18.83 27.61 1.38
C TYR A 83 -19.53 28.51 2.39
N GLN A 84 -18.86 29.52 2.93
CA GLN A 84 -19.42 30.43 3.94
C GLN A 84 -20.59 31.25 3.39
N ARG A 85 -20.53 31.67 2.12
CA ARG A 85 -21.64 32.37 1.45
C ARG A 85 -22.88 31.48 1.42
N VAL A 86 -22.77 30.23 0.98
CA VAL A 86 -23.91 29.31 0.92
C VAL A 86 -24.41 28.95 2.32
N TYR A 87 -23.53 28.71 3.29
CA TYR A 87 -23.92 28.44 4.68
C TYR A 87 -24.69 29.57 5.30
N ARG A 88 -24.29 30.84 5.05
CA ARG A 88 -25.05 32.03 5.51
C ARG A 88 -26.40 32.16 4.80
N GLN A 89 -26.46 31.87 3.50
CA GLN A 89 -27.68 31.98 2.71
C GLN A 89 -28.79 31.03 3.19
N TYR A 90 -28.41 29.83 3.63
CA TYR A 90 -29.35 28.79 4.07
C TYR A 90 -29.42 28.65 5.59
N ASP A 91 -28.76 29.51 6.35
CA ASP A 91 -28.62 29.41 7.82
C ASP A 91 -28.20 28.02 8.25
N ALA A 92 -27.26 27.42 7.48
CA ALA A 92 -26.85 26.05 7.62
C ALA A 92 -25.79 25.90 8.72
N SER A 93 -25.95 24.91 9.59
CA SER A 93 -24.95 24.46 10.56
C SER A 93 -24.11 23.28 10.05
N SER A 94 -24.65 22.51 9.13
CA SER A 94 -24.02 21.36 8.51
C SER A 94 -24.27 21.32 7.00
N ILE A 95 -23.49 20.47 6.30
CA ILE A 95 -23.66 20.25 4.85
C ILE A 95 -25.05 19.66 4.52
N ASN A 96 -25.67 18.95 5.48
CA ASN A 96 -26.97 18.31 5.32
C ASN A 96 -28.13 19.30 5.33
N ASP A 97 -27.87 20.51 5.81
CA ASP A 97 -28.87 21.59 5.85
C ASP A 97 -28.97 22.33 4.50
N ILE A 98 -28.04 22.04 3.57
CA ILE A 98 -27.95 22.68 2.27
C ILE A 98 -28.69 21.80 1.25
N PRO A 99 -29.57 22.40 0.40
CA PRO A 99 -30.17 21.63 -0.68
C PRO A 99 -29.16 20.95 -1.57
N VAL A 100 -29.43 19.70 -1.90
CA VAL A 100 -28.52 18.85 -2.71
C VAL A 100 -28.10 19.51 -4.02
N GLU A 101 -29.04 20.21 -4.65
CA GLU A 101 -28.86 20.99 -5.88
C GLU A 101 -27.80 22.09 -5.73
N VAL A 102 -27.88 22.83 -4.66
CA VAL A 102 -26.95 23.93 -4.35
C VAL A 102 -25.59 23.39 -4.04
N PHE A 103 -25.53 22.27 -3.29
CA PHE A 103 -24.27 21.60 -2.99
C PHE A 103 -23.54 21.22 -4.27
N TYR A 104 -24.18 20.48 -5.17
CA TYR A 104 -23.51 20.03 -6.40
C TYR A 104 -23.15 21.19 -7.34
N LYS A 105 -23.95 22.23 -7.38
CA LYS A 105 -23.72 23.37 -8.25
C LYS A 105 -22.62 24.30 -7.74
N GLU A 106 -22.57 24.57 -6.45
CA GLU A 106 -21.71 25.63 -5.89
C GLU A 106 -20.56 25.11 -5.03
N LEU A 107 -20.74 23.99 -4.31
CA LEU A 107 -19.83 23.56 -3.26
C LEU A 107 -19.00 22.30 -3.62
N ALA A 108 -19.57 21.36 -4.35
CA ALA A 108 -18.95 20.05 -4.58
C ALA A 108 -17.55 20.14 -5.17
N ARG A 109 -17.29 21.14 -6.03
CA ARG A 109 -15.96 21.37 -6.64
C ARG A 109 -14.88 21.79 -5.64
N TYR A 110 -15.29 22.42 -4.54
CA TYR A 110 -14.40 22.92 -3.50
C TYR A 110 -14.29 21.99 -2.28
N GLN A 111 -15.09 20.92 -2.25
CA GLN A 111 -15.16 20.02 -1.09
C GLN A 111 -13.78 19.48 -0.64
N PRO A 112 -12.89 19.02 -1.53
CA PRO A 112 -11.55 18.57 -1.11
C PRO A 112 -10.74 19.67 -0.44
N LEU A 113 -10.83 20.93 -0.92
CA LEU A 113 -10.10 22.07 -0.36
C LEU A 113 -10.55 22.37 1.06
N VAL A 114 -11.87 22.49 1.26
CA VAL A 114 -12.44 22.80 2.58
C VAL A 114 -12.20 21.68 3.58
N ASN A 115 -12.25 20.40 3.15
CA ASN A 115 -11.96 19.28 4.03
C ASN A 115 -10.49 19.28 4.50
N ASN A 116 -9.55 19.53 3.59
CA ASN A 116 -8.13 19.63 3.94
C ASN A 116 -7.84 20.87 4.80
N ALA A 117 -8.53 21.99 4.56
CA ALA A 117 -8.45 23.16 5.45
C ALA A 117 -8.93 22.82 6.87
N LYS A 118 -10.10 22.19 7.00
CA LYS A 118 -10.62 21.75 8.31
C LYS A 118 -9.68 20.80 9.03
N GLU A 119 -9.01 19.92 8.32
CA GLU A 119 -7.99 19.02 8.90
C GLU A 119 -6.77 19.80 9.41
N ALA A 120 -6.27 20.75 8.62
CA ALA A 120 -5.10 21.55 8.98
C ALA A 120 -5.33 22.39 10.25
N PHE A 121 -6.56 22.89 10.46
CA PHE A 121 -6.95 23.72 11.60
C PHE A 121 -7.74 22.96 12.66
N ALA A 122 -7.67 21.63 12.68
CA ALA A 122 -8.30 20.84 13.72
C ALA A 122 -7.69 21.14 15.11
N ASP A 123 -8.52 21.07 16.13
CA ASP A 123 -8.13 21.36 17.52
C ASP A 123 -6.92 20.51 17.97
N PRO A 124 -5.87 21.14 18.48
CA PRO A 124 -4.62 20.43 18.81
C PRO A 124 -4.77 19.37 19.90
N LYS A 125 -5.76 19.51 20.80
CA LYS A 125 -5.94 18.64 21.96
C LYS A 125 -6.91 17.48 21.68
N THR A 126 -7.92 17.75 20.87
CA THR A 126 -8.99 16.78 20.60
C THR A 126 -8.91 16.17 19.20
N GLY A 127 -8.19 16.81 18.29
CA GLY A 127 -8.15 16.43 16.87
C GLY A 127 -9.44 16.79 16.10
N MET A 128 -10.43 17.41 16.75
CA MET A 128 -11.72 17.72 16.11
C MET A 128 -11.57 18.85 15.09
N ALA A 129 -12.06 18.60 13.89
CA ALA A 129 -12.05 19.58 12.82
C ALA A 129 -13.07 20.71 13.11
N PRO A 130 -12.73 22.00 12.83
CA PRO A 130 -13.65 23.11 13.00
C PRO A 130 -14.81 23.03 12.00
N GLY A 131 -15.92 23.68 12.33
CA GLY A 131 -16.96 23.95 11.35
C GLY A 131 -16.47 24.95 10.29
N VAL A 132 -17.08 24.95 9.10
CA VAL A 132 -16.69 25.86 8.01
C VAL A 132 -16.78 27.34 8.43
N MET A 133 -17.77 27.68 9.25
CA MET A 133 -17.97 29.05 9.77
C MET A 133 -16.94 29.46 10.83
N GLY A 134 -16.17 28.49 11.37
CA GLY A 134 -15.08 28.76 12.32
C GLY A 134 -13.73 29.01 11.66
N LEU A 135 -13.61 28.81 10.36
CA LEU A 135 -12.41 29.12 9.58
C LEU A 135 -12.45 30.58 9.11
N THR A 136 -11.27 31.20 9.01
CA THR A 136 -11.12 32.60 8.59
C THR A 136 -10.29 32.71 7.30
N GLU A 137 -10.33 33.87 6.64
CA GLU A 137 -9.44 34.15 5.51
C GLU A 137 -7.95 34.09 5.91
N GLU A 138 -7.63 34.57 7.11
CA GLU A 138 -6.28 34.51 7.66
C GLU A 138 -5.79 33.06 7.82
N ASP A 139 -6.70 32.13 8.19
CA ASP A 139 -6.37 30.69 8.24
C ASP A 139 -5.98 30.18 6.86
N MET A 140 -6.69 30.57 5.80
CA MET A 140 -6.36 30.14 4.44
C MET A 140 -5.03 30.68 3.98
N GLN A 141 -4.71 31.95 4.28
CA GLN A 141 -3.40 32.52 3.99
C GLN A 141 -2.28 31.82 4.78
N ASN A 142 -2.57 31.35 5.98
CA ASN A 142 -1.64 30.65 6.85
C ASN A 142 -1.68 29.11 6.70
N PHE A 143 -2.41 28.55 5.74
CA PHE A 143 -2.61 27.11 5.58
C PHE A 143 -1.28 26.32 5.66
N TYR A 144 -0.31 26.66 4.82
CA TYR A 144 0.97 25.94 4.77
C TYR A 144 1.86 26.17 6.00
N SER A 145 1.78 27.31 6.64
CA SER A 145 2.52 27.63 7.88
C SER A 145 1.92 26.96 9.12
N GLN A 146 0.64 26.56 9.04
CA GLN A 146 -0.05 25.81 10.10
C GLN A 146 0.30 24.31 10.09
N LEU A 147 0.66 23.72 8.94
CA LEU A 147 0.88 22.28 8.82
C LEU A 147 1.92 21.69 9.79
N PRO A 148 3.08 22.35 10.08
CA PRO A 148 4.01 21.85 11.08
C PRO A 148 3.40 21.75 12.49
N LYS A 149 2.57 22.73 12.89
CA LYS A 149 1.87 22.72 14.18
C LYS A 149 0.81 21.61 14.21
N ARG A 150 0.11 21.41 13.10
CA ARG A 150 -0.84 20.29 12.96
C ARG A 150 -0.14 18.94 13.08
N LEU A 151 1.00 18.77 12.41
CA LEU A 151 1.82 17.58 12.53
C LEU A 151 2.20 17.29 13.99
N GLU A 152 2.70 18.30 14.71
CA GLU A 152 3.06 18.18 16.12
C GLU A 152 1.87 17.73 16.96
N SER A 153 0.69 18.30 16.75
CA SER A 153 -0.51 17.94 17.49
C SER A 153 -0.97 16.50 17.19
N VAL A 154 -0.90 16.03 15.94
CA VAL A 154 -1.27 14.66 15.57
C VAL A 154 -0.31 13.66 16.22
N ILE A 155 1.01 13.93 16.16
CA ILE A 155 1.99 13.07 16.79
C ILE A 155 1.79 13.04 18.31
N TRP A 156 1.47 14.16 18.92
CA TRP A 156 1.16 14.20 20.35
C TRP A 156 -0.06 13.36 20.70
N LEU A 157 -1.13 13.48 19.93
CA LEU A 157 -2.36 12.70 20.14
C LEU A 157 -2.14 11.19 20.03
N GLU A 158 -1.31 10.77 19.07
CA GLU A 158 -1.13 9.34 18.79
C GLU A 158 0.01 8.69 19.58
N GLN A 159 1.07 9.44 19.90
CA GLN A 159 2.31 8.88 20.42
C GLN A 159 2.70 9.40 21.82
N SER A 160 1.98 10.38 22.39
CA SER A 160 2.29 10.89 23.72
C SER A 160 2.22 9.81 24.80
N GLY A 161 3.15 9.86 25.76
CA GLY A 161 3.26 8.85 26.81
C GLY A 161 4.03 7.58 26.45
N LYS A 162 4.43 7.40 25.17
CA LYS A 162 5.30 6.28 24.79
C LYS A 162 6.77 6.61 25.04
N PRO A 163 7.59 5.66 25.60
CA PRO A 163 9.04 5.87 25.75
C PRO A 163 9.69 6.08 24.38
N GLY A 164 10.34 7.21 24.18
CA GLY A 164 10.93 7.58 22.87
C GLY A 164 10.07 8.52 22.03
N TYR A 165 9.02 9.12 22.61
CA TYR A 165 8.13 10.08 21.94
C TYR A 165 8.89 11.22 21.25
N GLU A 166 9.86 11.87 21.92
CA GLU A 166 10.66 12.97 21.35
C GLU A 166 11.42 12.55 20.09
N GLN A 167 11.89 11.31 20.06
CA GLN A 167 12.56 10.77 18.87
C GLN A 167 11.55 10.50 17.75
N ALA A 168 10.36 9.99 18.06
CA ALA A 168 9.30 9.80 17.07
C ALA A 168 8.90 11.13 16.44
N GLN A 169 8.74 12.18 17.26
CA GLN A 169 8.46 13.55 16.80
C GLN A 169 9.56 14.08 15.87
N ALA A 170 10.83 13.92 16.27
CA ALA A 170 11.96 14.36 15.44
C ALA A 170 12.05 13.62 14.09
N ILE A 171 11.77 12.31 14.08
CA ILE A 171 11.73 11.51 12.84
C ILE A 171 10.59 11.98 11.93
N ALA A 172 9.39 12.18 12.49
CA ALA A 172 8.23 12.62 11.73
C ALA A 172 8.45 14.03 11.15
N GLN A 173 8.97 14.97 11.96
CA GLN A 173 9.30 16.32 11.50
C GLN A 173 10.30 16.28 10.34
N LYS A 174 11.38 15.52 10.47
CA LYS A 174 12.39 15.35 9.41
C LYS A 174 11.80 14.81 8.12
N LYS A 175 10.89 13.83 8.20
CA LYS A 175 10.20 13.26 7.02
C LYS A 175 9.27 14.29 6.40
N PHE A 176 8.53 15.05 7.21
CA PHE A 176 7.59 16.06 6.74
C PHE A 176 8.28 17.29 6.13
N ASP A 177 9.48 17.65 6.61
CA ASP A 177 10.27 18.74 6.03
C ASP A 177 10.69 18.49 4.58
N ALA A 178 10.74 17.20 4.18
CA ALA A 178 11.00 16.81 2.80
C ALA A 178 9.77 16.93 1.87
N VAL A 179 8.57 17.15 2.44
CA VAL A 179 7.33 17.30 1.69
C VAL A 179 7.31 18.62 0.93
N GLN A 180 7.10 18.54 -0.39
CA GLN A 180 7.04 19.72 -1.25
C GLN A 180 5.73 20.50 -1.02
N LYS A 181 5.86 21.83 -0.95
CA LYS A 181 4.74 22.77 -0.83
C LYS A 181 4.94 23.90 -1.85
N PRO A 182 3.91 24.47 -2.44
CA PRO A 182 2.49 24.13 -2.28
C PRO A 182 2.11 22.76 -2.85
N PHE A 183 1.02 22.16 -2.34
CA PHE A 183 0.49 20.90 -2.83
C PHE A 183 -0.11 21.03 -4.23
N THR A 184 -0.15 19.94 -4.97
CA THR A 184 -0.87 19.83 -6.23
C THR A 184 -2.06 18.87 -6.09
N TYR A 185 -3.11 19.14 -6.86
CA TYR A 185 -4.30 18.29 -6.90
C TYR A 185 -4.84 18.19 -8.31
N SER A 186 -5.19 16.99 -8.72
CA SER A 186 -6.01 16.69 -9.88
C SER A 186 -6.88 15.49 -9.55
N PHE A 187 -8.18 15.61 -9.78
CA PHE A 187 -9.09 14.50 -9.48
C PHE A 187 -8.74 13.27 -10.33
N GLY A 188 -8.69 12.11 -9.67
CA GLY A 188 -8.40 10.85 -10.34
C GLY A 188 -8.22 9.70 -9.37
N VAL A 189 -7.01 9.16 -9.25
CA VAL A 189 -6.69 8.06 -8.34
C VAL A 189 -7.14 8.41 -6.92
N SER A 190 -7.98 7.53 -6.35
CA SER A 190 -8.56 7.69 -5.02
C SER A 190 -7.78 6.86 -3.97
N PRO A 191 -7.95 7.14 -2.65
CA PRO A 191 -7.45 6.25 -1.60
C PRO A 191 -7.88 4.80 -1.81
N ASP A 192 -9.14 4.56 -2.21
CA ASP A 192 -9.64 3.21 -2.50
C ASP A 192 -8.81 2.52 -3.59
N ALA A 193 -8.37 3.23 -4.63
CA ALA A 193 -7.53 2.64 -5.67
C ALA A 193 -6.18 2.17 -5.10
N MET A 194 -5.59 2.92 -4.17
CA MET A 194 -4.35 2.53 -3.50
C MET A 194 -4.56 1.33 -2.57
N ASP A 195 -5.73 1.21 -1.94
CA ASP A 195 -6.11 0.02 -1.16
C ASP A 195 -6.19 -1.23 -2.05
N TYR A 196 -6.69 -1.09 -3.28
CA TYR A 196 -6.71 -2.18 -4.26
C TYR A 196 -5.32 -2.56 -4.77
N GLN A 197 -4.35 -1.63 -4.83
CA GLN A 197 -2.94 -1.97 -5.08
C GLN A 197 -2.39 -2.84 -3.94
N THR A 198 -2.71 -2.49 -2.70
CA THR A 198 -2.32 -3.23 -1.50
C THR A 198 -2.95 -4.63 -1.48
N LEU A 199 -4.24 -4.73 -1.79
CA LEU A 199 -4.94 -6.01 -1.88
C LEU A 199 -4.37 -6.89 -3.01
N LEU A 200 -4.05 -6.30 -4.16
CA LEU A 200 -3.38 -7.02 -5.25
C LEU A 200 -2.04 -7.59 -4.80
N SER A 201 -1.23 -6.81 -4.06
CA SER A 201 0.05 -7.26 -3.51
C SER A 201 -0.12 -8.50 -2.62
N LEU A 202 -1.13 -8.53 -1.75
CA LEU A 202 -1.47 -9.69 -0.92
C LEU A 202 -1.87 -10.91 -1.76
N LEU A 203 -2.78 -10.72 -2.73
CA LEU A 203 -3.25 -11.81 -3.59
C LEU A 203 -2.14 -12.38 -4.47
N LEU A 204 -1.27 -11.52 -5.02
CA LEU A 204 -0.09 -11.96 -5.78
C LEU A 204 0.87 -12.75 -4.90
N THR A 205 1.07 -12.33 -3.66
CA THR A 205 1.92 -13.05 -2.71
C THR A 205 1.36 -14.44 -2.41
N LEU A 206 0.05 -14.56 -2.18
CA LEU A 206 -0.62 -15.85 -1.99
C LEU A 206 -0.47 -16.76 -3.22
N LEU A 207 -0.74 -16.25 -4.43
CA LEU A 207 -0.61 -17.04 -5.67
C LEU A 207 0.85 -17.48 -5.91
N CYS A 208 1.81 -16.61 -5.69
CA CYS A 208 3.23 -16.92 -5.85
C CYS A 208 3.73 -17.89 -4.77
N ALA A 209 3.21 -17.82 -3.55
CA ALA A 209 3.49 -18.79 -2.49
C ALA A 209 3.04 -20.20 -2.90
N VAL A 210 1.86 -20.33 -3.54
CA VAL A 210 1.38 -21.61 -4.10
C VAL A 210 2.31 -22.14 -5.19
N ILE A 211 2.88 -21.26 -6.03
CA ILE A 211 3.85 -21.64 -7.08
C ILE A 211 5.18 -22.08 -6.46
N ALA A 212 5.66 -21.40 -5.41
CA ALA A 212 6.94 -21.65 -4.79
C ALA A 212 6.94 -22.88 -3.85
N ALA A 213 5.83 -23.17 -3.19
CA ALA A 213 5.72 -24.24 -2.19
C ALA A 213 6.15 -25.63 -2.70
N PRO A 214 5.79 -26.10 -3.91
CA PRO A 214 6.17 -27.43 -4.39
C PRO A 214 7.62 -27.52 -4.93
N VAL A 215 8.39 -26.45 -5.02
CA VAL A 215 9.67 -26.42 -5.74
C VAL A 215 10.67 -27.45 -5.22
N PHE A 216 10.76 -27.65 -3.92
CA PHE A 216 11.56 -28.72 -3.31
C PHE A 216 10.71 -29.87 -2.78
N ALA A 217 9.53 -29.55 -2.21
CA ALA A 217 8.67 -30.55 -1.57
C ALA A 217 8.16 -31.62 -2.56
N SER A 218 7.94 -31.29 -3.84
CA SER A 218 7.51 -32.26 -4.84
C SER A 218 8.58 -33.34 -5.11
N ASP A 219 9.86 -32.96 -5.08
CA ASP A 219 10.93 -33.94 -5.29
C ASP A 219 11.09 -34.86 -4.07
N ALA A 220 10.89 -34.32 -2.85
CA ALA A 220 10.88 -35.15 -1.64
C ALA A 220 9.67 -36.10 -1.64
N GLN A 221 8.49 -35.63 -2.04
CA GLN A 221 7.27 -36.44 -2.09
C GLN A 221 7.37 -37.60 -3.09
N THR A 222 8.04 -37.40 -4.24
CA THR A 222 8.16 -38.43 -5.30
C THR A 222 9.40 -39.31 -5.17
N GLY A 223 10.28 -39.08 -4.18
CA GLY A 223 11.58 -39.76 -4.07
C GLY A 223 12.59 -39.28 -5.10
N ALA A 224 12.27 -38.37 -5.99
CA ALA A 224 13.19 -37.83 -6.98
C ALA A 224 14.37 -37.07 -6.34
N GLN A 225 14.18 -36.55 -5.14
CA GLN A 225 15.23 -35.89 -4.38
C GLN A 225 16.44 -36.82 -4.16
N ASP A 226 16.25 -38.06 -3.77
CA ASP A 226 17.36 -39.01 -3.45
C ASP A 226 18.17 -39.32 -4.70
N ILE A 227 17.49 -39.49 -5.86
CA ILE A 227 18.18 -39.70 -7.15
C ILE A 227 18.98 -38.44 -7.53
N GLN A 228 18.40 -37.24 -7.35
CA GLN A 228 19.07 -35.98 -7.67
C GLN A 228 20.30 -35.78 -6.81
N LEU A 229 20.24 -36.10 -5.51
CA LEU A 229 21.37 -35.97 -4.56
C LEU A 229 22.57 -36.86 -4.93
N CYS A 230 22.33 -38.00 -5.54
CA CYS A 230 23.41 -38.90 -6.05
C CYS A 230 24.11 -38.37 -7.31
N THR A 231 23.61 -37.34 -7.96
CA THR A 231 24.18 -36.77 -9.18
C THR A 231 25.34 -35.80 -8.89
N LYS A 232 26.29 -35.66 -9.80
CA LYS A 232 27.43 -34.71 -9.69
C LYS A 232 27.02 -33.27 -9.42
N ASN A 233 25.85 -32.86 -9.89
CA ASN A 233 25.33 -31.50 -9.75
C ASN A 233 24.13 -31.39 -8.78
N GLY A 234 23.78 -32.46 -8.08
CA GLY A 234 22.61 -32.56 -7.21
C GLY A 234 22.72 -31.79 -5.89
N GLY A 235 23.89 -31.27 -5.53
CA GLY A 235 24.11 -30.47 -4.33
C GLY A 235 23.73 -29.00 -4.48
N LEU A 236 24.62 -28.10 -4.02
CA LEU A 236 24.38 -26.64 -3.98
C LEU A 236 24.00 -26.04 -5.35
N ARG A 237 24.57 -26.57 -6.44
CA ARG A 237 24.27 -26.07 -7.79
C ARG A 237 22.85 -26.28 -8.18
N LEU A 238 22.22 -27.41 -7.81
CA LEU A 238 20.81 -27.69 -8.08
C LEU A 238 19.95 -26.86 -7.16
N ALA A 239 20.29 -26.75 -5.86
CA ALA A 239 19.57 -25.90 -4.92
C ALA A 239 19.54 -24.45 -5.41
N ALA A 240 20.67 -23.88 -5.81
CA ALA A 240 20.76 -22.52 -6.34
C ALA A 240 19.95 -22.35 -7.64
N ALA A 241 19.95 -23.35 -8.53
CA ALA A 241 19.17 -23.32 -9.76
C ALA A 241 17.66 -23.31 -9.48
N LYS A 242 17.19 -24.09 -8.50
CA LYS A 242 15.78 -24.13 -8.08
C LYS A 242 15.33 -22.82 -7.44
N LEU A 243 16.14 -22.29 -6.50
CA LEU A 243 15.90 -20.99 -5.88
C LEU A 243 15.81 -19.88 -6.92
N ALA A 244 16.83 -19.80 -7.80
CA ALA A 244 16.87 -18.78 -8.85
C ALA A 244 15.67 -18.87 -9.81
N ALA A 245 15.27 -20.10 -10.22
CA ALA A 245 14.12 -20.31 -11.09
C ALA A 245 12.81 -19.87 -10.41
N ALA A 246 12.60 -20.22 -9.14
CA ALA A 246 11.44 -19.81 -8.37
C ALA A 246 11.35 -18.29 -8.23
N PHE A 247 12.44 -17.63 -7.79
CA PHE A 247 12.50 -16.16 -7.69
C PHE A 247 12.27 -15.47 -9.03
N SER A 248 12.83 -16.01 -10.12
CA SER A 248 12.63 -15.41 -11.45
C SER A 248 11.18 -15.47 -11.91
N ILE A 249 10.49 -16.59 -11.71
CA ILE A 249 9.10 -16.76 -12.14
C ILE A 249 8.16 -15.91 -11.28
N THR A 250 8.27 -16.06 -9.96
CA THR A 250 7.39 -15.33 -9.02
C THR A 250 7.66 -13.83 -9.05
N GLY A 251 8.93 -13.43 -9.14
CA GLY A 251 9.31 -12.03 -9.25
C GLY A 251 8.86 -11.37 -10.55
N ALA A 252 9.03 -12.06 -11.69
CA ALA A 252 8.54 -11.56 -12.97
C ALA A 252 7.01 -11.43 -12.98
N ALA A 253 6.30 -12.40 -12.42
CA ALA A 253 4.84 -12.36 -12.29
C ALA A 253 4.39 -11.18 -11.44
N TYR A 254 4.99 -10.99 -10.27
CA TYR A 254 4.65 -9.90 -9.36
C TYR A 254 4.87 -8.54 -9.99
N LEU A 255 6.05 -8.29 -10.58
CA LEU A 255 6.36 -7.02 -11.22
C LEU A 255 5.48 -6.76 -12.45
N LEU A 256 5.28 -7.76 -13.30
CA LEU A 256 4.41 -7.63 -14.48
C LEU A 256 2.98 -7.23 -14.07
N CYS A 257 2.41 -7.95 -13.10
CA CYS A 257 1.04 -7.66 -12.62
C CYS A 257 0.95 -6.29 -11.95
N GLY A 258 1.96 -5.89 -11.15
CA GLY A 258 2.00 -4.57 -10.55
C GLY A 258 2.12 -3.43 -11.57
N VAL A 259 2.96 -3.61 -12.60
CA VAL A 259 3.07 -2.65 -13.71
C VAL A 259 1.76 -2.57 -14.49
N VAL A 260 1.13 -3.71 -14.79
CA VAL A 260 -0.19 -3.73 -15.45
C VAL A 260 -1.23 -2.98 -14.62
N TRP A 261 -1.25 -3.19 -13.30
CA TRP A 261 -2.16 -2.46 -12.41
C TRP A 261 -1.93 -0.95 -12.50
N ILE A 262 -0.68 -0.46 -12.37
CA ILE A 262 -0.34 0.96 -12.46
C ILE A 262 -0.79 1.55 -13.80
N LEU A 263 -0.46 0.89 -14.91
CA LEU A 263 -0.81 1.39 -16.24
C LEU A 263 -2.32 1.44 -16.47
N VAL A 264 -3.04 0.40 -16.06
CA VAL A 264 -4.51 0.33 -16.22
C VAL A 264 -5.19 1.35 -15.33
N THR A 265 -4.81 1.45 -14.05
CA THR A 265 -5.38 2.43 -13.11
C THR A 265 -5.20 3.85 -13.64
N ASN A 266 -3.99 4.24 -14.04
CA ASN A 266 -3.74 5.59 -14.55
C ASN A 266 -4.41 5.86 -15.91
N ALA A 267 -4.58 4.84 -16.76
CA ALA A 267 -5.37 4.98 -17.99
C ALA A 267 -6.88 5.19 -17.73
N LEU A 268 -7.41 4.61 -16.65
CA LEU A 268 -8.83 4.74 -16.27
C LEU A 268 -9.11 6.05 -15.53
N PHE A 269 -8.25 6.42 -14.57
CA PHE A 269 -8.41 7.62 -13.73
C PHE A 269 -7.83 8.90 -14.37
N GLY A 270 -6.99 8.79 -15.39
CA GLY A 270 -6.31 9.92 -16.02
C GLY A 270 -4.92 10.17 -15.43
N TRP A 271 -3.93 10.31 -16.32
CA TRP A 271 -2.51 10.50 -15.96
C TRP A 271 -2.24 11.79 -15.19
N GLU A 272 -3.09 12.80 -15.32
CA GLU A 272 -2.95 14.07 -14.59
C GLU A 272 -3.04 13.85 -13.07
N SER A 273 -3.85 12.89 -12.64
CA SER A 273 -4.00 12.55 -11.20
C SER A 273 -2.72 12.06 -10.55
N THR A 274 -1.76 11.53 -11.33
CA THR A 274 -0.45 11.10 -10.83
C THR A 274 0.37 12.24 -10.23
N GLN A 275 0.05 13.50 -10.56
CA GLN A 275 0.71 14.70 -10.01
C GLN A 275 0.14 15.14 -8.66
N THR A 276 -0.98 14.56 -8.24
CA THR A 276 -1.57 14.88 -6.93
C THR A 276 -0.60 14.56 -5.80
N SER A 277 -0.41 15.51 -4.89
CA SER A 277 0.39 15.30 -3.67
C SER A 277 -0.27 14.25 -2.77
N VAL A 278 0.50 13.32 -2.21
CA VAL A 278 0.00 12.28 -1.28
C VAL A 278 -0.71 12.92 -0.09
N GLN A 279 -0.25 14.08 0.37
CA GLN A 279 -0.86 14.86 1.44
C GLN A 279 -2.30 15.26 1.11
N TRP A 280 -2.57 15.53 -0.15
CA TRP A 280 -3.90 15.90 -0.60
C TRP A 280 -4.86 14.72 -0.70
N LEU A 281 -4.31 13.54 -0.94
CA LEU A 281 -5.10 12.33 -1.10
C LEU A 281 -5.48 11.67 0.24
N PHE A 282 -4.56 11.66 1.22
CA PHE A 282 -4.73 10.92 2.48
C PHE A 282 -4.90 11.85 3.68
N SER A 283 -3.90 12.65 4.00
CA SER A 283 -3.89 13.58 5.12
C SER A 283 -2.86 14.67 4.86
N VAL A 284 -3.19 15.92 5.18
CA VAL A 284 -2.30 17.07 5.02
C VAL A 284 -1.00 16.94 5.80
N THR A 285 -0.95 16.05 6.79
CA THR A 285 0.22 15.75 7.61
C THR A 285 0.94 14.45 7.21
N SER A 286 0.54 13.80 6.11
CA SER A 286 1.21 12.57 5.64
C SER A 286 2.71 12.77 5.45
N LEU A 287 3.50 11.78 5.92
CA LEU A 287 4.97 11.86 5.95
C LEU A 287 5.64 11.53 4.62
N LEU A 288 4.88 11.14 3.58
CA LEU A 288 5.44 10.74 2.29
C LEU A 288 5.68 11.93 1.37
N PRO A 289 6.92 12.25 0.98
CA PRO A 289 7.24 13.37 0.10
C PRO A 289 7.05 13.04 -1.38
N TYR A 290 5.95 12.35 -1.73
CA TYR A 290 5.70 11.87 -3.07
C TYR A 290 4.41 12.41 -3.65
N THR A 291 4.32 12.39 -4.99
CA THR A 291 3.04 12.44 -5.70
C THR A 291 2.42 11.03 -5.74
N VAL A 292 1.13 10.95 -6.06
CA VAL A 292 0.40 9.67 -6.17
C VAL A 292 1.10 8.73 -7.15
N GLY A 293 1.50 9.23 -8.34
CA GLY A 293 2.20 8.40 -9.31
C GLY A 293 3.56 7.89 -8.82
N GLN A 294 4.32 8.72 -8.09
CA GLN A 294 5.56 8.28 -7.46
C GLN A 294 5.30 7.22 -6.38
N MET A 295 4.25 7.43 -5.57
CA MET A 295 3.85 6.49 -4.53
C MET A 295 3.48 5.11 -5.11
N GLU A 296 2.75 5.04 -6.23
CA GLU A 296 2.42 3.78 -6.90
C GLU A 296 3.66 2.94 -7.22
N TRP A 297 4.70 3.58 -7.80
CA TRP A 297 5.96 2.91 -8.12
C TRP A 297 6.78 2.54 -6.89
N VAL A 298 6.85 3.44 -5.91
CA VAL A 298 7.54 3.18 -4.63
C VAL A 298 6.89 1.99 -3.93
N MET A 299 5.56 1.95 -3.88
CA MET A 299 4.82 0.83 -3.28
C MET A 299 5.04 -0.48 -4.03
N LEU A 300 5.10 -0.46 -5.37
CA LEU A 300 5.42 -1.66 -6.15
C LEU A 300 6.79 -2.21 -5.78
N VAL A 301 7.84 -1.36 -5.75
CA VAL A 301 9.22 -1.78 -5.45
C VAL A 301 9.38 -2.20 -3.99
N ALA A 302 8.80 -1.44 -3.07
CA ALA A 302 8.88 -1.71 -1.63
C ALA A 302 8.16 -3.01 -1.25
N ASN A 303 6.95 -3.21 -1.74
CA ASN A 303 6.23 -4.47 -1.53
C ASN A 303 6.92 -5.65 -2.24
N PHE A 304 7.53 -5.45 -3.40
CA PHE A 304 8.31 -6.49 -4.08
C PHE A 304 9.48 -6.99 -3.22
N LEU A 305 10.14 -6.11 -2.49
CA LEU A 305 11.22 -6.49 -1.59
C LEU A 305 10.71 -7.38 -0.44
N ILE A 306 9.58 -7.00 0.17
CA ILE A 306 8.95 -7.79 1.24
C ILE A 306 8.41 -9.13 0.67
N PHE A 307 7.78 -9.08 -0.49
CA PHE A 307 7.34 -10.27 -1.21
C PHE A 307 8.48 -11.28 -1.42
N PHE A 308 9.68 -10.81 -1.77
CA PHE A 308 10.84 -11.70 -1.92
C PHE A 308 11.27 -12.34 -0.59
N ALA A 309 11.12 -11.65 0.54
CA ALA A 309 11.37 -12.25 1.84
C ALA A 309 10.37 -13.39 2.14
N GLU A 310 9.10 -13.20 1.77
CA GLU A 310 8.09 -14.25 1.90
C GLU A 310 8.37 -15.44 0.96
N VAL A 311 8.70 -15.20 -0.31
CA VAL A 311 9.08 -16.28 -1.23
C VAL A 311 10.30 -17.06 -0.72
N ALA A 312 11.29 -16.36 -0.13
CA ALA A 312 12.45 -17.01 0.48
C ALA A 312 12.04 -17.92 1.66
N PHE A 313 11.08 -17.47 2.48
CA PHE A 313 10.54 -18.29 3.56
C PHE A 313 9.80 -19.52 3.05
N VAL A 314 8.93 -19.35 2.05
CA VAL A 314 8.19 -20.46 1.43
C VAL A 314 9.16 -21.49 0.83
N LEU A 315 10.22 -21.05 0.13
CA LEU A 315 11.24 -21.94 -0.42
C LEU A 315 12.02 -22.66 0.68
N MET A 316 12.37 -21.97 1.77
CA MET A 316 12.98 -22.61 2.95
C MET A 316 12.04 -23.68 3.52
N ALA A 317 10.78 -23.35 3.77
CA ALA A 317 9.78 -24.30 4.27
C ALA A 317 9.60 -25.50 3.32
N SER A 318 9.64 -25.28 2.00
CA SER A 318 9.57 -26.33 0.99
C SER A 318 10.74 -27.33 1.07
N VAL A 319 11.94 -26.86 1.42
CA VAL A 319 13.09 -27.75 1.65
C VAL A 319 12.84 -28.71 2.83
N TRP A 320 12.22 -28.23 3.90
CA TRP A 320 11.97 -29.01 5.13
C TRP A 320 10.70 -29.86 5.05
N ALA A 321 9.78 -29.53 4.17
CA ALA A 321 8.53 -30.26 3.99
C ALA A 321 8.76 -31.66 3.39
N LYS A 322 7.96 -32.65 3.86
CA LYS A 322 7.98 -34.01 3.32
C LYS A 322 7.07 -34.20 2.11
N ASN A 323 6.10 -33.32 1.94
CA ASN A 323 5.14 -33.37 0.84
C ASN A 323 4.62 -31.97 0.48
N ASN A 324 3.96 -31.87 -0.67
CA ASN A 324 3.43 -30.62 -1.19
C ASN A 324 2.36 -29.99 -0.30
N LEU A 325 1.50 -30.80 0.33
CA LEU A 325 0.42 -30.31 1.17
C LEU A 325 0.98 -29.55 2.39
N THR A 326 1.98 -30.12 3.07
CA THR A 326 2.64 -29.48 4.21
C THR A 326 3.30 -28.16 3.79
N ALA A 327 4.04 -28.17 2.67
CA ALA A 327 4.69 -26.96 2.16
C ALA A 327 3.68 -25.86 1.84
N LEU A 328 2.57 -26.23 1.18
CA LEU A 328 1.51 -25.30 0.82
C LEU A 328 0.81 -24.73 2.06
N SER A 329 0.49 -25.58 3.05
CA SER A 329 -0.15 -25.12 4.29
C SER A 329 0.72 -24.12 5.04
N VAL A 330 2.02 -24.40 5.18
CA VAL A 330 2.98 -23.47 5.82
C VAL A 330 3.08 -22.18 5.02
N ALA A 331 3.14 -22.24 3.69
CA ALA A 331 3.21 -21.07 2.81
C ALA A 331 1.98 -20.16 2.95
N LEU A 332 0.78 -20.71 2.95
CA LEU A 332 -0.45 -19.92 3.08
C LEU A 332 -0.58 -19.30 4.48
N ILE A 333 -0.25 -20.08 5.52
CA ILE A 333 -0.26 -19.58 6.90
C ILE A 333 0.75 -18.44 7.07
N SER A 334 1.97 -18.54 6.51
CA SER A 334 3.00 -17.52 6.66
C SER A 334 2.63 -16.18 6.03
N VAL A 335 1.91 -16.18 4.90
CA VAL A 335 1.42 -14.95 4.26
C VAL A 335 0.39 -14.24 5.14
N VAL A 336 -0.49 -14.99 5.81
CA VAL A 336 -1.57 -14.42 6.62
C VAL A 336 -1.14 -14.15 8.07
N ALA A 337 -0.10 -14.82 8.55
CA ALA A 337 0.36 -14.74 9.93
C ALA A 337 0.62 -13.30 10.43
N PRO A 338 1.30 -12.39 9.68
CA PRO A 338 1.51 -11.03 10.14
C PRO A 338 0.21 -10.26 10.39
N LEU A 339 -0.81 -10.47 9.55
CA LEU A 339 -2.12 -9.86 9.71
C LEU A 339 -2.83 -10.40 10.97
N ILE A 340 -2.80 -11.71 11.17
CA ILE A 340 -3.40 -12.33 12.36
C ILE A 340 -2.70 -11.82 13.63
N VAL A 341 -1.36 -11.80 13.64
CA VAL A 341 -0.58 -11.30 14.78
C VAL A 341 -0.92 -9.84 15.08
N TYR A 342 -0.98 -9.00 14.05
CA TYR A 342 -1.35 -7.59 14.18
C TYR A 342 -2.75 -7.40 14.82
N MET A 343 -3.71 -8.25 14.47
CA MET A 343 -5.09 -8.14 14.97
C MET A 343 -5.28 -8.76 16.37
N VAL A 344 -4.52 -9.78 16.71
CA VAL A 344 -4.79 -10.61 17.90
C VAL A 344 -3.80 -10.36 19.04
N VAL A 345 -2.55 -10.00 18.72
CA VAL A 345 -1.49 -9.81 19.73
C VAL A 345 -1.35 -8.32 20.04
N PRO A 346 -1.83 -7.85 21.20
CA PRO A 346 -1.79 -6.42 21.51
C PRO A 346 -0.40 -5.95 21.91
N GLY A 347 -0.18 -4.63 21.76
CA GLY A 347 0.98 -3.93 22.27
C GLY A 347 2.24 -4.11 21.43
N SER A 348 3.35 -3.57 21.95
CA SER A 348 4.63 -3.45 21.24
C SER A 348 5.18 -4.79 20.75
N PHE A 349 4.96 -5.89 21.49
CA PHE A 349 5.41 -7.21 21.06
C PHE A 349 4.69 -7.66 19.77
N GLY A 350 3.36 -7.47 19.68
CA GLY A 350 2.59 -7.80 18.48
C GLY A 350 2.99 -6.94 17.29
N GLU A 351 3.23 -5.65 17.52
CA GLU A 351 3.71 -4.71 16.49
C GLU A 351 5.07 -5.14 15.92
N TRP A 352 6.05 -5.47 16.80
CA TRP A 352 7.36 -5.97 16.38
C TRP A 352 7.25 -7.31 15.65
N LEU A 353 6.49 -8.26 16.21
CA LEU A 353 6.36 -9.60 15.66
C LEU A 353 5.71 -9.53 14.25
N SER A 354 4.60 -8.80 14.09
CA SER A 354 3.93 -8.65 12.79
C SER A 354 4.83 -7.97 11.75
N THR A 355 5.71 -7.05 12.17
CA THR A 355 6.68 -6.36 11.31
C THR A 355 7.81 -7.29 10.87
N LEU A 356 8.32 -8.11 11.79
CA LEU A 356 9.50 -8.96 11.55
C LEU A 356 9.16 -10.28 10.88
N LEU A 357 7.91 -10.72 10.85
CA LEU A 357 7.51 -11.90 10.07
C LEU A 357 7.82 -11.71 8.57
N PRO A 358 8.04 -12.79 7.80
CA PRO A 358 8.46 -12.71 6.40
C PRO A 358 7.55 -11.84 5.52
N ALA A 359 6.23 -12.03 5.60
CA ALA A 359 5.23 -11.23 4.90
C ALA A 359 4.81 -9.95 5.65
N GLY A 360 5.58 -9.50 6.67
CA GLY A 360 5.26 -8.28 7.41
C GLY A 360 5.18 -7.07 6.47
N GLY A 361 4.09 -6.32 6.54
CA GLY A 361 3.79 -5.21 5.63
C GLY A 361 3.03 -5.60 4.36
N ILE A 362 2.83 -6.90 4.08
CA ILE A 362 1.89 -7.40 3.08
C ILE A 362 0.59 -7.77 3.81
N GLY A 363 -0.48 -7.07 3.49
CA GLY A 363 -1.77 -7.28 4.14
C GLY A 363 -2.73 -6.14 3.83
N LEU A 364 -3.82 -6.08 4.57
CA LEU A 364 -4.82 -5.02 4.47
C LEU A 364 -4.53 -3.93 5.50
N SER A 365 -4.94 -4.15 6.76
CA SER A 365 -4.82 -3.15 7.83
C SER A 365 -3.37 -2.91 8.30
N ASN A 366 -2.46 -3.87 8.10
CA ASN A 366 -1.03 -3.76 8.45
C ASN A 366 -0.15 -3.50 7.23
N ALA A 367 -0.73 -3.03 6.13
CA ALA A 367 0.00 -2.80 4.89
C ALA A 367 1.10 -1.74 5.04
N LEU A 368 2.21 -1.96 4.33
CA LEU A 368 3.33 -1.02 4.25
C LEU A 368 2.87 0.39 3.87
N MET A 369 1.89 0.51 2.99
CA MET A 369 1.31 1.79 2.57
C MET A 369 0.90 2.64 3.77
N TYR A 370 0.06 2.11 4.66
CA TYR A 370 -0.40 2.83 5.85
C TYR A 370 0.74 3.18 6.80
N LYS A 371 1.73 2.26 6.93
CA LYS A 371 2.91 2.50 7.74
C LYS A 371 3.85 3.57 7.17
N MET A 372 3.75 3.86 5.88
CA MET A 372 4.51 4.94 5.23
C MET A 372 3.81 6.29 5.31
N ILE A 373 2.49 6.34 5.16
CA ILE A 373 1.72 7.60 5.17
C ILE A 373 1.40 8.09 6.59
N GLY A 374 1.29 7.18 7.57
CA GLY A 374 0.87 7.45 8.95
C GLY A 374 2.04 7.68 9.91
N PHE A 375 1.71 7.67 11.20
CA PHE A 375 2.62 7.90 12.31
C PHE A 375 2.91 6.62 13.08
N ASP A 376 3.13 5.53 12.36
CA ASP A 376 3.37 4.21 12.93
C ASP A 376 4.83 4.06 13.38
N PHE A 377 5.06 3.94 14.68
CA PHE A 377 6.37 3.76 15.27
C PHE A 377 6.45 2.48 16.10
N LEU A 378 7.58 1.80 16.01
CA LEU A 378 7.97 0.70 16.89
C LEU A 378 8.86 1.24 18.00
N TYR A 379 8.62 0.80 19.24
CA TYR A 379 9.37 1.24 20.40
C TYR A 379 10.18 0.09 21.01
N ALA A 380 11.46 0.33 21.31
CA ALA A 380 12.33 -0.59 22.01
C ALA A 380 13.42 0.14 22.77
N GLY A 381 13.64 -0.20 24.05
CA GLY A 381 14.72 0.37 24.87
C GLY A 381 14.68 1.90 25.00
N GLY A 382 13.50 2.53 24.95
CA GLY A 382 13.35 3.99 24.99
C GLY A 382 13.60 4.70 23.66
N HIS A 383 13.75 3.94 22.58
CA HIS A 383 13.93 4.47 21.22
C HIS A 383 12.70 4.24 20.36
N ALA A 384 12.43 5.17 19.46
CA ALA A 384 11.40 5.05 18.44
C ALA A 384 12.00 4.72 17.06
N PHE A 385 11.37 3.80 16.34
CA PHE A 385 11.75 3.41 14.99
C PHE A 385 10.53 3.57 14.08
N PHE A 386 10.66 4.28 12.98
CA PHE A 386 9.58 4.38 12.01
C PHE A 386 9.31 3.00 11.40
N GLN A 387 8.10 2.49 11.55
CA GLN A 387 7.78 1.09 11.25
C GLN A 387 8.03 0.72 9.79
N ALA A 388 7.74 1.62 8.84
CA ALA A 388 8.01 1.39 7.43
C ALA A 388 9.52 1.23 7.15
N ASP A 389 10.38 2.02 7.80
CA ASP A 389 11.84 1.91 7.63
C ASP A 389 12.34 0.56 8.16
N VAL A 390 11.78 0.06 9.28
CA VAL A 390 12.12 -1.26 9.83
C VAL A 390 11.66 -2.39 8.89
N LEU A 391 10.46 -2.30 8.33
CA LEU A 391 9.95 -3.25 7.34
C LEU A 391 10.91 -3.37 6.15
N LEU A 392 11.28 -2.24 5.56
CA LEU A 392 12.15 -2.19 4.38
C LEU A 392 13.58 -2.61 4.69
N ALA A 393 14.16 -2.19 5.82
CA ALA A 393 15.52 -2.56 6.21
C ALA A 393 15.63 -4.05 6.60
N SER A 394 14.59 -4.62 7.20
CA SER A 394 14.59 -6.04 7.58
C SER A 394 14.42 -7.00 6.41
N ALA A 395 13.78 -6.58 5.31
CA ALA A 395 13.47 -7.46 4.19
C ALA A 395 14.72 -8.07 3.50
N PRO A 396 15.78 -7.31 3.15
CA PRO A 396 17.00 -7.90 2.59
C PRO A 396 17.67 -8.87 3.57
N VAL A 397 17.68 -8.56 4.87
CA VAL A 397 18.24 -9.43 5.90
C VAL A 397 17.48 -10.75 5.95
N LYS A 398 16.12 -10.69 5.96
CA LYS A 398 15.25 -11.88 5.90
C LYS A 398 15.55 -12.72 4.66
N ILE A 399 15.67 -12.10 3.47
CA ILE A 399 15.97 -12.81 2.21
C ILE A 399 17.28 -13.59 2.33
N VAL A 400 18.36 -12.93 2.75
CA VAL A 400 19.70 -13.56 2.85
C VAL A 400 19.68 -14.70 3.85
N LEU A 401 19.10 -14.52 5.04
CA LEU A 401 19.01 -15.54 6.08
C LEU A 401 18.18 -16.74 5.62
N LEU A 402 17.00 -16.50 5.03
CA LEU A 402 16.08 -17.56 4.63
C LEU A 402 16.58 -18.36 3.44
N VAL A 403 17.20 -17.69 2.45
CA VAL A 403 17.89 -18.37 1.32
C VAL A 403 19.08 -19.18 1.82
N GLY A 404 19.85 -18.65 2.76
CA GLY A 404 20.95 -19.38 3.42
C GLY A 404 20.47 -20.62 4.16
N LEU A 405 19.38 -20.51 4.91
CA LEU A 405 18.74 -21.64 5.61
C LEU A 405 18.17 -22.68 4.66
N ALA A 406 17.57 -22.25 3.54
CA ALA A 406 17.10 -23.16 2.50
C ALA A 406 18.26 -23.96 1.87
N ALA A 407 19.34 -23.27 1.49
CA ALA A 407 20.52 -23.90 0.93
C ALA A 407 21.20 -24.85 1.94
N TRP A 408 21.35 -24.43 3.18
CA TRP A 408 21.92 -25.26 4.24
C TRP A 408 21.05 -26.50 4.51
N GLY A 409 19.74 -26.35 4.63
CA GLY A 409 18.80 -27.46 4.84
C GLY A 409 18.85 -28.48 3.70
N TYR A 410 18.96 -28.01 2.46
CA TYR A 410 19.11 -28.88 1.30
C TYR A 410 20.47 -29.67 1.33
N LEU A 411 21.57 -28.98 1.64
CA LEU A 411 22.90 -29.60 1.74
C LEU A 411 22.99 -30.59 2.89
N ARG A 412 22.30 -30.39 4.02
CA ARG A 412 22.27 -31.34 5.11
C ARG A 412 21.68 -32.69 4.68
N LYS A 413 20.68 -32.68 3.81
CA LYS A 413 20.11 -33.91 3.24
C LYS A 413 21.10 -34.66 2.33
N THR A 414 22.05 -33.96 1.64
CA THR A 414 23.06 -34.60 0.80
C THR A 414 24.11 -35.37 1.60
N ARG A 415 24.29 -35.06 2.89
CA ARG A 415 25.27 -35.73 3.74
C ARG A 415 24.72 -36.97 4.47
N VAL A 416 23.41 -37.12 4.46
CA VAL A 416 22.71 -38.22 5.14
C VAL A 416 22.26 -39.29 4.14
N ALA A 417 22.17 -38.96 2.86
CA ALA A 417 21.95 -39.89 1.75
C ALA A 417 23.31 -40.42 1.21
#